data_60e5986a2352d724b0041f0be1983dea
#
_entry.id   60e5986a2352d724b0041f0be1983dea
#
_cell.length_a   1.000
_cell.length_b   1.000
_cell.length_c   1.000
_cell.angle_alpha   90.00
_cell.angle_beta   90.00
_cell.angle_gamma   90.00
#
_symmetry.space_group_name_H-M   'P 1'
#
loop_
_entity.id
_entity.type
_entity.pdbx_description
1 polymer ?
#
loop_
_entity_poly.entity_id
_entity_poly.type
_entity_poly.pdbx_seq_one_letter_code
_entity_poly.pdbx_strand_id
1 'polypeptide(L)'
;MIWKRAVGLVPLVMLLGVAFPADDAPFSNVAYRRIEVQDVATDEVFPVALWYPTLAAPASLFLTGSLSACRLPVMLCRSISFEMQVASNAPPADGKFGLIVISHGAGGFALNHRDLAMVLASHGYVVAAPTHPRGKDNDISGIGVWVGRPRQVSLVIDAVLKDPALGPHVQRERIGAVGHSNGGYTALALAGAKPNPQAIIAHCRQHPDDIRFCSYGGVASREATRKVSDIPDVRDPRIRAIVLMAPNVAPFTDDALARVAVPVRVYGAERDDLTVARYHTERLATALPPETEYLLIKGAGHFSFIASFPWALRIVVGEAARDPKGSDRDAMHAVMNPEIVGFFDRKLPPGEKAPDKRAKPTPSRDSRDLDWVQNRGPDAWLQWPRASRFNGPGLALLAHAAERNR
;
A
#
# COMPACT_ATOMS: atom_id res chain seq x y z
N MET A 1 24.83 -26.79 -41.42
CA MET A 1 24.55 -25.44 -40.93
C MET A 1 24.02 -25.55 -39.50
N ILE A 2 24.87 -25.29 -38.51
CA ILE A 2 24.58 -25.49 -37.09
C ILE A 2 24.28 -24.11 -36.50
N TRP A 3 23.04 -23.87 -36.14
CA TRP A 3 22.67 -22.63 -35.43
C TRP A 3 22.93 -22.80 -33.94
N LYS A 4 23.91 -22.07 -33.43
CA LYS A 4 24.18 -21.90 -32.01
C LYS A 4 23.15 -20.93 -31.42
N ARG A 5 22.27 -21.42 -30.53
CA ARG A 5 21.43 -20.57 -29.68
C ARG A 5 22.31 -19.95 -28.59
N ALA A 6 22.44 -18.65 -28.61
CA ALA A 6 23.02 -17.87 -27.52
C ALA A 6 22.01 -17.81 -26.37
N VAL A 7 22.36 -18.46 -25.26
CA VAL A 7 21.65 -18.30 -23.99
C VAL A 7 22.19 -17.04 -23.34
N GLY A 8 21.39 -15.99 -23.34
CA GLY A 8 21.70 -14.75 -22.63
C GLY A 8 21.60 -14.99 -21.12
N LEU A 9 22.71 -14.86 -20.42
CA LEU A 9 22.74 -14.76 -18.95
C LEU A 9 22.11 -13.42 -18.56
N VAL A 10 20.95 -13.49 -17.91
CA VAL A 10 20.37 -12.36 -17.17
C VAL A 10 21.16 -12.24 -15.87
N PRO A 11 21.79 -11.09 -15.57
CA PRO A 11 22.47 -10.91 -14.30
C PRO A 11 21.44 -10.87 -13.16
N LEU A 12 21.59 -11.81 -12.23
CA LEU A 12 20.90 -11.82 -10.96
C LEU A 12 21.41 -10.63 -10.12
N VAL A 13 20.73 -9.51 -10.19
CA VAL A 13 20.98 -8.37 -9.29
C VAL A 13 20.45 -8.77 -7.92
N MET A 14 21.33 -9.22 -7.04
CA MET A 14 21.04 -9.28 -5.60
C MET A 14 20.90 -7.85 -5.08
N LEU A 15 19.68 -7.36 -4.96
CA LEU A 15 19.38 -6.19 -4.16
C LEU A 15 19.59 -6.59 -2.69
N LEU A 16 20.69 -6.12 -2.12
CA LEU A 16 20.88 -6.09 -0.67
C LEU A 16 19.76 -5.22 -0.10
N GLY A 17 18.73 -5.86 0.43
CA GLY A 17 17.67 -5.22 1.19
C GLY A 17 18.29 -4.53 2.40
N VAL A 18 18.26 -3.22 2.43
CA VAL A 18 18.53 -2.45 3.65
C VAL A 18 17.34 -2.73 4.57
N ALA A 19 17.54 -3.63 5.52
CA ALA A 19 16.58 -3.83 6.60
C ALA A 19 16.58 -2.55 7.45
N PHE A 20 15.50 -1.79 7.40
CA PHE A 20 15.25 -0.72 8.36
C PHE A 20 14.84 -1.38 9.68
N PRO A 21 15.50 -1.06 10.81
CA PRO A 21 15.03 -1.52 12.10
C PRO A 21 13.64 -0.94 12.39
N ALA A 22 12.76 -1.75 12.95
CA ALA A 22 11.39 -1.37 13.28
C ALA A 22 11.29 -0.24 14.36
N ASP A 23 12.42 0.17 14.91
CA ASP A 23 12.52 1.16 16.00
C ASP A 23 12.66 2.63 15.53
N ASP A 24 12.71 2.90 14.22
CA ASP A 24 12.95 4.25 13.69
C ASP A 24 11.66 5.03 13.33
N ALA A 25 10.50 4.61 13.84
CA ALA A 25 9.26 5.36 13.63
C ALA A 25 9.31 6.71 14.36
N PRO A 26 9.18 7.86 13.67
CA PRO A 26 9.27 9.18 14.28
C PRO A 26 8.14 9.50 15.28
N PHE A 27 7.05 8.73 15.20
CA PHE A 27 5.92 8.87 16.12
C PHE A 27 5.61 7.54 16.80
N SER A 28 5.74 7.50 18.12
CA SER A 28 5.42 6.30 18.92
C SER A 28 3.92 6.02 19.01
N ASN A 29 3.07 7.05 18.83
CA ASN A 29 1.64 6.95 19.03
C ASN A 29 0.87 7.32 17.77
N VAL A 30 -0.21 6.56 17.50
CA VAL A 30 -1.13 6.76 16.38
C VAL A 30 -2.52 7.03 16.91
N ALA A 31 -3.14 8.09 16.40
CA ALA A 31 -4.55 8.35 16.64
C ALA A 31 -5.41 7.62 15.60
N TYR A 32 -6.63 7.29 16.01
CA TYR A 32 -7.67 6.74 15.14
C TYR A 32 -8.95 7.55 15.26
N ARG A 33 -9.56 7.84 14.12
CA ARG A 33 -10.86 8.49 14.03
C ARG A 33 -11.67 7.92 12.86
N ARG A 34 -12.98 7.88 12.98
CA ARG A 34 -13.90 7.57 11.89
C ARG A 34 -14.66 8.81 11.48
N ILE A 35 -14.78 9.04 10.18
CA ILE A 35 -15.66 10.06 9.60
C ILE A 35 -16.63 9.42 8.62
N GLU A 36 -17.69 10.13 8.29
CA GLU A 36 -18.62 9.76 7.23
C GLU A 36 -18.44 10.73 6.05
N VAL A 37 -18.39 10.18 4.83
CA VAL A 37 -18.28 10.95 3.59
C VAL A 37 -19.50 10.69 2.74
N GLN A 38 -20.12 11.75 2.23
CA GLN A 38 -21.26 11.65 1.33
C GLN A 38 -20.81 11.69 -0.12
N ASP A 39 -21.25 10.72 -0.90
CA ASP A 39 -21.17 10.73 -2.35
C ASP A 39 -22.46 11.33 -2.92
N VAL A 40 -22.43 12.64 -3.19
CA VAL A 40 -23.60 13.38 -3.67
C VAL A 40 -24.13 12.89 -5.03
N ALA A 41 -23.31 12.17 -5.81
CA ALA A 41 -23.73 11.65 -7.11
C ALA A 41 -24.64 10.40 -6.96
N THR A 42 -24.53 9.67 -5.86
CA THR A 42 -25.32 8.46 -5.57
C THR A 42 -26.19 8.60 -4.34
N ASP A 43 -26.06 9.71 -3.61
CA ASP A 43 -26.67 9.95 -2.29
C ASP A 43 -26.28 8.90 -1.23
N GLU A 44 -25.13 8.26 -1.42
CA GLU A 44 -24.60 7.27 -0.50
C GLU A 44 -23.66 7.93 0.52
N VAL A 45 -23.81 7.55 1.80
CA VAL A 45 -22.89 7.91 2.86
C VAL A 45 -22.03 6.68 3.20
N PHE A 46 -20.74 6.86 3.25
CA PHE A 46 -19.82 5.75 3.54
C PHE A 46 -18.78 6.13 4.60
N PRO A 47 -18.40 5.16 5.47
CA PRO A 47 -17.45 5.41 6.52
C PRO A 47 -16.01 5.38 5.98
N VAL A 48 -15.20 6.26 6.56
CA VAL A 48 -13.76 6.35 6.33
C VAL A 48 -13.04 6.25 7.66
N ALA A 49 -12.12 5.31 7.77
CA ALA A 49 -11.20 5.19 8.89
C ALA A 49 -9.98 6.08 8.64
N LEU A 50 -9.56 6.81 9.65
CA LEU A 50 -8.41 7.71 9.62
C LEU A 50 -7.41 7.30 10.69
N TRP A 51 -6.14 7.20 10.32
CA TRP A 51 -5.00 7.05 11.23
C TRP A 51 -4.03 8.21 10.99
N TYR A 52 -3.46 8.74 12.05
CA TYR A 52 -2.54 9.88 11.95
C TYR A 52 -1.65 9.98 13.18
N PRO A 53 -0.47 10.63 13.05
CA PRO A 53 0.43 10.84 14.18
C PRO A 53 -0.23 11.64 15.30
N THR A 54 0.03 11.26 16.56
CA THR A 54 -0.40 11.99 17.76
C THR A 54 0.61 11.86 18.88
N LEU A 55 0.54 12.76 19.85
CA LEU A 55 1.30 12.66 21.11
C LEU A 55 0.49 12.01 22.23
N ALA A 56 -0.81 11.82 22.03
CA ALA A 56 -1.69 11.20 23.02
C ALA A 56 -1.37 9.71 23.18
N ALA A 57 -1.38 9.23 24.43
CA ALA A 57 -1.14 7.83 24.73
C ALA A 57 -2.22 6.92 24.13
N PRO A 58 -1.83 5.78 23.56
CA PRO A 58 -2.79 4.81 23.00
C PRO A 58 -3.51 4.05 24.12
N ALA A 59 -4.70 3.56 23.80
CA ALA A 59 -5.49 2.63 24.58
C ALA A 59 -6.08 1.54 23.68
N SER A 60 -6.49 0.44 24.27
CA SER A 60 -7.22 -0.60 23.54
C SER A 60 -8.52 -0.08 22.99
N LEU A 61 -8.67 -0.04 21.69
CA LEU A 61 -9.91 0.30 20.99
C LEU A 61 -10.44 -0.94 20.26
N PHE A 62 -11.69 -1.30 20.57
CA PHE A 62 -12.37 -2.41 19.89
C PHE A 62 -13.25 -1.85 18.77
N LEU A 63 -12.87 -2.15 17.54
CA LEU A 63 -13.59 -1.72 16.35
C LEU A 63 -14.39 -2.88 15.78
N THR A 64 -15.67 -2.69 15.59
CA THR A 64 -16.53 -3.67 14.93
C THR A 64 -16.51 -3.48 13.42
N GLY A 65 -16.18 -4.56 12.68
CA GLY A 65 -16.24 -4.62 11.24
C GLY A 65 -17.36 -5.53 10.75
N SER A 66 -18.01 -5.16 9.65
CA SER A 66 -18.94 -6.02 8.94
C SER A 66 -18.21 -6.79 7.85
N LEU A 67 -18.06 -8.10 8.01
CA LEU A 67 -17.49 -8.97 6.97
C LEU A 67 -18.61 -9.51 6.08
N SER A 68 -18.58 -9.14 4.81
CA SER A 68 -19.52 -9.63 3.80
C SER A 68 -19.34 -11.10 3.42
N ALA A 69 -18.17 -11.65 3.69
CA ALA A 69 -17.85 -13.05 3.42
C ALA A 69 -18.16 -14.01 4.59
N CYS A 70 -18.78 -13.51 5.64
CA CYS A 70 -19.10 -14.33 6.79
C CYS A 70 -20.18 -15.37 6.45
N ARG A 71 -19.91 -16.64 6.72
CA ARG A 71 -20.81 -17.76 6.47
C ARG A 71 -21.77 -18.06 7.64
N LEU A 72 -21.69 -17.27 8.72
CA LEU A 72 -22.61 -17.38 9.86
C LEU A 72 -23.85 -16.49 9.66
N PRO A 73 -24.93 -16.71 10.43
CA PRO A 73 -26.08 -15.82 10.44
C PRO A 73 -25.63 -14.36 10.61
N VAL A 74 -26.24 -13.45 9.86
CA VAL A 74 -25.85 -12.03 9.74
C VAL A 74 -25.64 -11.35 11.11
N MET A 75 -26.35 -11.77 12.15
CA MET A 75 -26.18 -11.25 13.51
C MET A 75 -24.81 -11.54 14.12
N LEU A 76 -24.22 -12.70 13.85
CA LEU A 76 -22.90 -13.09 14.38
C LEU A 76 -21.76 -12.46 13.57
N CYS A 77 -22.01 -12.14 12.30
CA CYS A 77 -21.03 -11.49 11.42
C CYS A 77 -20.88 -9.99 11.67
N ARG A 78 -21.88 -9.34 12.26
CA ARG A 78 -21.83 -7.93 12.65
C ARG A 78 -20.98 -7.64 13.89
N SER A 79 -20.59 -8.67 14.62
CA SER A 79 -19.92 -8.55 15.92
C SER A 79 -18.42 -8.88 15.88
N ILE A 80 -17.79 -8.83 14.71
CA ILE A 80 -16.35 -9.05 14.62
C ILE A 80 -15.64 -7.81 15.12
N SER A 81 -14.94 -7.94 16.24
CA SER A 81 -14.17 -6.86 16.84
C SER A 81 -12.69 -7.06 16.54
N PHE A 82 -12.03 -5.97 16.15
CA PHE A 82 -10.58 -5.88 16.03
C PHE A 82 -10.08 -4.98 17.15
N GLU A 83 -9.16 -5.48 17.95
CA GLU A 83 -8.46 -4.68 18.93
C GLU A 83 -7.32 -3.93 18.25
N MET A 84 -7.19 -2.64 18.52
CA MET A 84 -6.08 -1.80 18.08
C MET A 84 -5.60 -0.93 19.25
N GLN A 85 -4.29 -0.74 19.35
CA GLN A 85 -3.68 0.18 20.30
C GLN A 85 -3.55 1.56 19.64
N VAL A 86 -4.51 2.43 19.91
CA VAL A 86 -4.60 3.75 19.28
C VAL A 86 -5.18 4.80 20.23
N ALA A 87 -4.86 6.07 20.02
CA ALA A 87 -5.49 7.18 20.72
C ALA A 87 -6.79 7.58 20.00
N SER A 88 -7.94 7.24 20.57
CA SER A 88 -9.24 7.50 19.93
C SER A 88 -9.57 8.98 19.89
N ASN A 89 -9.83 9.52 18.68
CA ASN A 89 -10.21 10.92 18.44
C ASN A 89 -9.23 11.97 19.04
N ALA A 90 -7.97 11.58 19.24
CA ALA A 90 -6.95 12.48 19.76
C ALA A 90 -6.57 13.56 18.73
N PRO A 91 -6.04 14.73 19.18
CA PRO A 91 -5.52 15.71 18.25
C PRO A 91 -4.32 15.18 17.48
N PRO A 92 -4.10 15.63 16.23
CA PRO A 92 -2.88 15.30 15.50
C PRO A 92 -1.65 15.89 16.20
N ALA A 93 -0.50 15.25 16.02
CA ALA A 93 0.79 15.84 16.40
C ALA A 93 1.08 17.09 15.55
N ASP A 94 1.92 17.96 16.05
CA ASP A 94 2.41 19.10 15.29
C ASP A 94 3.25 18.63 14.10
N GLY A 95 3.08 19.27 12.96
CA GLY A 95 3.85 18.94 11.75
C GLY A 95 3.04 19.00 10.47
N LYS A 96 3.69 18.57 9.40
CA LYS A 96 3.11 18.45 8.04
C LYS A 96 3.30 17.02 7.55
N PHE A 97 2.23 16.37 7.20
CA PHE A 97 2.17 14.94 6.87
C PHE A 97 1.75 14.72 5.43
N GLY A 98 2.27 13.68 4.78
CA GLY A 98 1.68 13.19 3.55
C GLY A 98 0.32 12.53 3.81
N LEU A 99 -0.50 12.38 2.77
CA LEU A 99 -1.77 11.64 2.82
C LEU A 99 -1.68 10.38 1.98
N ILE A 100 -2.00 9.24 2.57
CA ILE A 100 -2.12 7.97 1.85
C ILE A 100 -3.57 7.49 1.94
N VAL A 101 -4.20 7.25 0.79
CA VAL A 101 -5.53 6.63 0.75
C VAL A 101 -5.41 5.15 0.42
N ILE A 102 -5.98 4.28 1.26
CA ILE A 102 -5.94 2.82 1.08
C ILE A 102 -7.30 2.33 0.57
N SER A 103 -7.35 1.80 -0.66
CA SER A 103 -8.53 1.20 -1.26
C SER A 103 -8.48 -0.32 -1.14
N HIS A 104 -9.46 -0.91 -0.45
CA HIS A 104 -9.55 -2.34 -0.20
C HIS A 104 -10.03 -3.15 -1.43
N GLY A 105 -9.83 -4.47 -1.40
CA GLY A 105 -10.32 -5.42 -2.41
C GLY A 105 -11.84 -5.55 -2.45
N ALA A 106 -12.34 -6.38 -3.35
CA ALA A 106 -13.77 -6.72 -3.44
C ALA A 106 -14.26 -7.31 -2.11
N GLY A 107 -15.41 -6.87 -1.64
CA GLY A 107 -16.01 -7.36 -0.40
C GLY A 107 -15.26 -6.96 0.89
N GLY A 108 -14.20 -6.17 0.79
CA GLY A 108 -13.43 -5.67 1.93
C GLY A 108 -14.07 -4.49 2.66
N PHE A 109 -13.32 -3.90 3.56
CA PHE A 109 -13.71 -2.73 4.36
C PHE A 109 -12.47 -1.98 4.86
N ALA A 110 -12.66 -0.82 5.46
CA ALA A 110 -11.60 0.11 5.88
C ALA A 110 -10.48 -0.51 6.73
N LEU A 111 -10.78 -1.51 7.57
CA LEU A 111 -9.80 -2.11 8.48
C LEU A 111 -9.00 -3.27 7.87
N ASN A 112 -9.20 -3.61 6.59
CA ASN A 112 -8.49 -4.72 5.96
C ASN A 112 -6.97 -4.53 5.92
N HIS A 113 -6.51 -3.29 5.91
CA HIS A 113 -5.09 -2.94 5.88
C HIS A 113 -4.70 -2.07 7.08
N ARG A 114 -5.30 -2.35 8.26
CA ARG A 114 -5.10 -1.56 9.48
C ARG A 114 -3.66 -1.57 10.00
N ASP A 115 -2.96 -2.68 9.82
CA ASP A 115 -1.54 -2.83 10.18
C ASP A 115 -0.65 -1.92 9.33
N LEU A 116 -0.82 -1.93 8.01
CA LEU A 116 -0.12 -0.99 7.11
C LEU A 116 -0.49 0.46 7.45
N ALA A 117 -1.78 0.73 7.73
CA ALA A 117 -2.22 2.08 8.11
C ALA A 117 -1.56 2.57 9.40
N MET A 118 -1.39 1.68 10.40
CA MET A 118 -0.67 1.98 11.64
C MET A 118 0.81 2.30 11.37
N VAL A 119 1.48 1.50 10.56
CA VAL A 119 2.90 1.70 10.21
C VAL A 119 3.09 3.00 9.44
N LEU A 120 2.27 3.29 8.42
CA LEU A 120 2.33 4.56 7.69
C LEU A 120 2.09 5.76 8.62
N ALA A 121 1.11 5.68 9.53
CA ALA A 121 0.80 6.76 10.45
C ALA A 121 1.94 7.01 11.45
N SER A 122 2.57 5.96 11.99
CA SER A 122 3.73 6.10 12.86
C SER A 122 4.95 6.72 12.14
N HIS A 123 4.98 6.68 10.81
CA HIS A 123 6.01 7.29 9.97
C HIS A 123 5.63 8.68 9.40
N GLY A 124 4.60 9.32 9.94
CA GLY A 124 4.28 10.70 9.59
C GLY A 124 3.37 10.85 8.38
N TYR A 125 2.48 9.89 8.15
CA TYR A 125 1.41 10.02 7.18
C TYR A 125 0.05 10.13 7.86
N VAL A 126 -0.85 10.93 7.29
CA VAL A 126 -2.28 10.77 7.50
C VAL A 126 -2.74 9.65 6.56
N VAL A 127 -3.40 8.64 7.09
CA VAL A 127 -3.92 7.51 6.31
C VAL A 127 -5.43 7.53 6.34
N ALA A 128 -6.05 7.42 5.18
CA ALA A 128 -7.51 7.36 5.04
C ALA A 128 -7.91 6.07 4.30
N ALA A 129 -8.83 5.30 4.89
CA ALA A 129 -9.33 4.09 4.25
C ALA A 129 -10.86 4.12 4.23
N PRO A 130 -11.49 4.29 3.05
CA PRO A 130 -12.94 4.15 2.92
C PRO A 130 -13.39 2.70 3.03
N THR A 131 -14.59 2.48 3.53
CA THR A 131 -15.36 1.27 3.21
C THR A 131 -16.25 1.60 2.01
N HIS A 132 -15.85 1.13 0.83
CA HIS A 132 -16.59 1.42 -0.39
C HIS A 132 -18.01 0.86 -0.34
N PRO A 133 -19.04 1.67 -0.62
CA PRO A 133 -20.41 1.19 -0.79
C PRO A 133 -20.50 0.10 -1.85
N ARG A 134 -21.42 -0.82 -1.67
CA ARG A 134 -21.64 -1.93 -2.61
C ARG A 134 -22.72 -1.68 -3.65
N GLY A 135 -23.33 -0.50 -3.60
CA GLY A 135 -24.55 -0.23 -4.36
C GLY A 135 -25.75 -1.02 -3.88
N LYS A 136 -26.92 -0.71 -4.43
CA LYS A 136 -28.22 -1.30 -4.00
C LYS A 136 -28.28 -2.82 -4.22
N ASP A 137 -27.52 -3.35 -5.20
CA ASP A 137 -27.58 -4.77 -5.61
C ASP A 137 -26.39 -5.59 -5.08
N ASN A 138 -25.67 -5.10 -4.06
CA ASN A 138 -24.43 -5.73 -3.58
C ASN A 138 -23.39 -5.93 -4.70
N ASP A 139 -23.46 -5.12 -5.75
CA ASP A 139 -22.62 -5.25 -6.93
C ASP A 139 -21.16 -4.90 -6.60
N ILE A 140 -20.33 -5.92 -6.60
CA ILE A 140 -18.87 -5.81 -6.46
C ILE A 140 -18.17 -5.61 -7.81
N SER A 141 -18.96 -5.51 -8.88
CA SER A 141 -18.54 -5.29 -10.27
C SER A 141 -19.34 -4.14 -10.90
N GLY A 142 -19.06 -3.80 -12.12
CA GLY A 142 -19.82 -2.79 -12.86
C GLY A 142 -19.45 -1.35 -12.54
N ILE A 143 -20.37 -0.40 -12.82
CA ILE A 143 -20.10 1.04 -12.79
C ILE A 143 -19.73 1.54 -11.38
N GLY A 144 -20.27 0.91 -10.33
CA GLY A 144 -19.92 1.22 -8.94
C GLY A 144 -18.45 0.95 -8.62
N VAL A 145 -17.85 -0.06 -9.24
CA VAL A 145 -16.41 -0.32 -9.11
C VAL A 145 -15.62 0.61 -10.04
N TRP A 146 -16.02 0.67 -11.33
CA TRP A 146 -15.22 1.32 -12.35
C TRP A 146 -15.18 2.85 -12.20
N VAL A 147 -16.25 3.47 -11.81
CA VAL A 147 -16.37 4.93 -11.64
C VAL A 147 -16.54 5.31 -10.17
N GLY A 148 -17.36 4.58 -9.43
CA GLY A 148 -17.71 4.90 -8.05
C GLY A 148 -16.50 4.90 -7.12
N ARG A 149 -15.67 3.83 -7.12
CA ARG A 149 -14.52 3.74 -6.22
C ARG A 149 -13.46 4.83 -6.45
N PRO A 150 -12.99 5.12 -7.67
CA PRO A 150 -12.10 6.25 -7.89
C PRO A 150 -12.70 7.58 -7.41
N ARG A 151 -13.98 7.85 -7.71
CA ARG A 151 -14.68 9.04 -7.23
C ARG A 151 -14.72 9.10 -5.70
N GLN A 152 -15.03 7.98 -5.03
CA GLN A 152 -15.06 7.91 -3.56
C GLN A 152 -13.69 8.21 -2.95
N VAL A 153 -12.60 7.73 -3.55
CA VAL A 153 -11.23 8.07 -3.11
C VAL A 153 -10.97 9.58 -3.26
N SER A 154 -11.37 10.19 -4.37
CA SER A 154 -11.26 11.64 -4.56
C SER A 154 -12.06 12.44 -3.53
N LEU A 155 -13.28 11.99 -3.19
CA LEU A 155 -14.10 12.58 -2.13
C LEU A 155 -13.47 12.43 -0.74
N VAL A 156 -12.80 11.31 -0.47
CA VAL A 156 -12.04 11.10 0.77
C VAL A 156 -10.88 12.09 0.87
N ILE A 157 -10.13 12.29 -0.21
CA ILE A 157 -9.06 13.30 -0.25
C ILE A 157 -9.64 14.67 0.04
N ASP A 158 -10.75 15.04 -0.58
CA ASP A 158 -11.44 16.32 -0.34
C ASP A 158 -11.87 16.47 1.13
N ALA A 159 -12.46 15.42 1.71
CA ALA A 159 -12.91 15.43 3.09
C ALA A 159 -11.76 15.62 4.07
N VAL A 160 -10.63 14.90 3.88
CA VAL A 160 -9.43 15.05 4.73
C VAL A 160 -8.82 16.42 4.59
N LEU A 161 -8.72 16.97 3.37
CA LEU A 161 -8.16 18.30 3.13
C LEU A 161 -9.03 19.45 3.67
N LYS A 162 -10.33 19.22 3.81
CA LYS A 162 -11.30 20.17 4.38
C LYS A 162 -11.51 19.97 5.89
N ASP A 163 -11.02 18.87 6.45
CA ASP A 163 -11.16 18.58 7.88
C ASP A 163 -10.45 19.64 8.72
N PRO A 164 -11.13 20.28 9.69
CA PRO A 164 -10.54 21.39 10.44
C PRO A 164 -9.36 20.99 11.32
N ALA A 165 -9.29 19.72 11.75
CA ALA A 165 -8.20 19.23 12.57
C ALA A 165 -7.04 18.68 11.72
N LEU A 166 -7.31 17.93 10.65
CA LEU A 166 -6.27 17.26 9.85
C LEU A 166 -5.83 18.09 8.65
N GLY A 167 -6.74 18.79 7.98
CA GLY A 167 -6.44 19.54 6.75
C GLY A 167 -5.25 20.49 6.88
N PRO A 168 -5.10 21.26 7.98
CA PRO A 168 -3.94 22.09 8.21
C PRO A 168 -2.60 21.36 8.29
N HIS A 169 -2.63 20.07 8.62
CA HIS A 169 -1.43 19.22 8.75
C HIS A 169 -1.09 18.45 7.46
N VAL A 170 -1.96 18.41 6.44
CA VAL A 170 -1.73 17.65 5.21
C VAL A 170 -0.98 18.46 4.17
N GLN A 171 0.10 17.89 3.64
CA GLN A 171 0.83 18.40 2.48
C GLN A 171 0.13 17.94 1.19
N ARG A 172 -0.49 18.88 0.46
CA ARG A 172 -1.30 18.62 -0.73
C ARG A 172 -0.51 18.00 -1.89
N GLU A 173 0.80 18.22 -1.93
CA GLU A 173 1.76 17.71 -2.91
C GLU A 173 2.25 16.29 -2.59
N ARG A 174 1.93 15.78 -1.40
CA ARG A 174 2.36 14.48 -0.92
C ARG A 174 1.17 13.52 -0.71
N ILE A 175 0.41 13.30 -1.78
CA ILE A 175 -0.75 12.41 -1.74
C ILE A 175 -0.46 11.15 -2.55
N GLY A 176 -0.56 9.99 -1.92
CA GLY A 176 -0.42 8.68 -2.54
C GLY A 176 -1.63 7.80 -2.35
N ALA A 177 -1.68 6.69 -3.09
CA ALA A 177 -2.69 5.68 -2.91
C ALA A 177 -2.08 4.27 -2.81
N VAL A 178 -2.71 3.43 -1.98
CA VAL A 178 -2.45 2.00 -1.90
C VAL A 178 -3.71 1.27 -2.33
N GLY A 179 -3.56 0.24 -3.17
CA GLY A 179 -4.70 -0.54 -3.61
C GLY A 179 -4.45 -2.05 -3.61
N HIS A 180 -5.38 -2.81 -3.02
CA HIS A 180 -5.37 -4.26 -3.06
C HIS A 180 -6.48 -4.79 -3.97
N SER A 181 -6.16 -5.74 -4.87
CA SER A 181 -7.17 -6.37 -5.74
C SER A 181 -7.96 -5.33 -6.57
N ASN A 182 -9.27 -5.21 -6.40
CA ASN A 182 -10.08 -4.13 -6.99
C ASN A 182 -9.67 -2.73 -6.49
N GLY A 183 -9.06 -2.61 -5.31
CA GLY A 183 -8.43 -1.36 -4.88
C GLY A 183 -7.21 -1.01 -5.73
N GLY A 184 -6.47 -2.01 -6.20
CA GLY A 184 -5.37 -1.83 -7.15
C GLY A 184 -5.85 -1.30 -8.49
N TYR A 185 -6.98 -1.82 -9.00
CA TYR A 185 -7.70 -1.19 -10.11
C TYR A 185 -7.96 0.30 -9.83
N THR A 186 -8.54 0.59 -8.65
CA THR A 186 -8.88 1.98 -8.26
C THR A 186 -7.65 2.89 -8.29
N ALA A 187 -6.53 2.44 -7.72
CA ALA A 187 -5.29 3.21 -7.71
C ALA A 187 -4.71 3.46 -9.10
N LEU A 188 -4.74 2.45 -9.99
CA LEU A 188 -4.32 2.59 -11.39
C LEU A 188 -5.19 3.59 -12.16
N ALA A 189 -6.51 3.52 -11.98
CA ALA A 189 -7.46 4.43 -12.63
C ALA A 189 -7.24 5.88 -12.16
N LEU A 190 -7.05 6.10 -10.86
CA LEU A 190 -6.71 7.42 -10.30
C LEU A 190 -5.37 7.94 -10.81
N ALA A 191 -4.41 7.06 -11.07
CA ALA A 191 -3.08 7.42 -11.60
C ALA A 191 -3.09 7.69 -13.11
N GLY A 192 -4.23 7.51 -13.81
CA GLY A 192 -4.42 7.87 -15.22
C GLY A 192 -4.53 6.70 -16.19
N ALA A 193 -4.54 5.46 -15.71
CA ALA A 193 -4.90 4.33 -16.56
C ALA A 193 -6.41 4.38 -16.87
N LYS A 194 -6.78 4.71 -18.10
CA LYS A 194 -8.19 4.74 -18.51
C LYS A 194 -8.75 3.31 -18.58
N PRO A 195 -9.75 2.95 -17.75
CA PRO A 195 -10.30 1.61 -17.78
C PRO A 195 -11.10 1.36 -19.07
N ASN A 196 -11.01 0.12 -19.55
CA ASN A 196 -11.85 -0.42 -20.60
C ASN A 196 -12.47 -1.72 -20.11
N PRO A 197 -13.72 -1.73 -19.64
CA PRO A 197 -14.37 -2.95 -19.15
C PRO A 197 -14.44 -4.06 -20.18
N GLN A 198 -14.46 -3.75 -21.48
CA GLN A 198 -14.45 -4.75 -22.55
C GLN A 198 -13.13 -5.56 -22.58
N ALA A 199 -12.04 -4.99 -22.04
CA ALA A 199 -10.77 -5.69 -21.90
C ALA A 199 -10.89 -6.93 -20.99
N ILE A 200 -11.79 -6.93 -19.99
CA ILE A 200 -12.07 -8.11 -19.15
C ILE A 200 -12.59 -9.28 -20.01
N ILE A 201 -13.49 -8.99 -20.94
CA ILE A 201 -14.05 -10.02 -21.84
C ILE A 201 -12.96 -10.58 -22.76
N ALA A 202 -12.11 -9.70 -23.28
CA ALA A 202 -10.96 -10.08 -24.08
C ALA A 202 -9.96 -10.92 -23.26
N HIS A 203 -9.64 -10.48 -22.05
CA HIS A 203 -8.77 -11.19 -21.11
C HIS A 203 -9.26 -12.64 -20.89
N CYS A 204 -10.53 -12.82 -20.51
CA CYS A 204 -11.06 -14.16 -20.22
C CYS A 204 -11.19 -15.06 -21.46
N ARG A 205 -11.24 -14.50 -22.67
CA ARG A 205 -11.16 -15.26 -23.91
C ARG A 205 -9.74 -15.69 -24.24
N GLN A 206 -8.76 -14.83 -23.99
CA GLN A 206 -7.35 -15.08 -24.26
C GLN A 206 -6.69 -15.98 -23.21
N HIS A 207 -7.18 -15.93 -21.97
CA HIS A 207 -6.66 -16.64 -20.81
C HIS A 207 -7.75 -17.52 -20.17
N PRO A 208 -8.22 -18.57 -20.85
CA PRO A 208 -9.27 -19.46 -20.33
C PRO A 208 -8.83 -20.24 -19.09
N ASP A 209 -7.52 -20.31 -18.83
CA ASP A 209 -6.89 -20.90 -17.66
C ASP A 209 -6.78 -19.95 -16.44
N ASP A 210 -7.16 -18.67 -16.57
CA ASP A 210 -7.41 -17.76 -15.44
C ASP A 210 -8.84 -17.98 -14.90
N ILE A 211 -9.09 -19.25 -14.53
CA ILE A 211 -10.43 -19.77 -14.24
C ILE A 211 -11.08 -19.01 -13.10
N ARG A 212 -10.33 -18.79 -12.02
CA ARG A 212 -10.89 -18.23 -10.80
C ARG A 212 -11.25 -16.76 -10.97
N PHE A 213 -10.38 -15.98 -11.60
CA PHE A 213 -10.68 -14.61 -11.95
C PHE A 213 -11.91 -14.50 -12.85
N CYS A 214 -11.91 -15.28 -13.93
CA CYS A 214 -12.98 -15.23 -14.94
C CYS A 214 -14.32 -15.80 -14.48
N SER A 215 -14.33 -16.65 -13.43
CA SER A 215 -15.55 -17.20 -12.83
C SER A 215 -16.08 -16.33 -11.70
N TYR A 216 -15.19 -15.78 -10.85
CA TYR A 216 -15.56 -15.08 -9.61
C TYR A 216 -16.32 -13.76 -9.84
N GLY A 217 -15.95 -12.99 -10.82
CA GLY A 217 -16.61 -11.73 -11.19
C GLY A 217 -16.98 -11.68 -12.67
N GLY A 218 -16.47 -12.65 -13.44
CA GLY A 218 -16.48 -12.59 -14.89
C GLY A 218 -17.85 -12.78 -15.52
N VAL A 219 -18.75 -13.53 -14.89
CA VAL A 219 -20.10 -13.76 -15.46
C VAL A 219 -21.01 -12.58 -15.15
N ALA A 220 -21.05 -12.12 -13.90
CA ALA A 220 -21.80 -10.91 -13.51
C ALA A 220 -21.20 -9.65 -14.17
N SER A 221 -19.86 -9.55 -14.25
CA SER A 221 -19.16 -8.50 -14.98
C SER A 221 -19.49 -8.46 -16.46
N ARG A 222 -19.67 -9.59 -17.14
CA ARG A 222 -19.90 -9.60 -18.60
C ARG A 222 -21.19 -8.90 -19.00
N GLU A 223 -22.25 -9.05 -18.25
CA GLU A 223 -23.54 -8.43 -18.55
C GLU A 223 -23.56 -6.95 -18.15
N ALA A 224 -23.05 -6.63 -16.98
CA ALA A 224 -22.83 -5.25 -16.54
C ALA A 224 -21.80 -4.53 -17.44
N THR A 225 -20.73 -5.21 -17.84
CA THR A 225 -19.68 -4.67 -18.72
C THR A 225 -20.18 -4.42 -20.14
N ARG A 226 -21.10 -5.21 -20.67
CA ARG A 226 -21.72 -4.99 -21.99
C ARG A 226 -22.53 -3.69 -22.06
N LYS A 227 -23.06 -3.22 -20.93
CA LYS A 227 -23.87 -2.00 -20.82
C LYS A 227 -23.03 -0.74 -20.62
N VAL A 228 -21.75 -0.87 -20.31
CA VAL A 228 -20.83 0.26 -20.09
C VAL A 228 -19.96 0.42 -21.31
N SER A 229 -20.36 1.33 -22.22
CA SER A 229 -19.62 1.59 -23.47
C SER A 229 -18.46 2.57 -23.28
N ASP A 230 -18.57 3.49 -22.35
CA ASP A 230 -17.54 4.48 -22.05
C ASP A 230 -17.46 4.76 -20.55
N ILE A 231 -16.25 4.68 -20.01
CA ILE A 231 -15.95 5.11 -18.64
C ILE A 231 -15.31 6.48 -18.72
N PRO A 232 -15.84 7.48 -17.97
CA PRO A 232 -15.22 8.80 -17.92
C PRO A 232 -13.78 8.69 -17.40
N ASP A 233 -12.97 9.71 -17.68
CA ASP A 233 -11.68 9.86 -17.04
C ASP A 233 -11.89 10.11 -15.54
N VAL A 234 -11.39 9.17 -14.74
CA VAL A 234 -11.50 9.18 -13.28
C VAL A 234 -10.16 9.49 -12.61
N ARG A 235 -9.20 9.97 -13.38
CA ARG A 235 -7.89 10.39 -12.88
C ARG A 235 -8.02 11.47 -11.83
N ASP A 236 -7.26 11.35 -10.75
CA ASP A 236 -7.08 12.41 -9.77
C ASP A 236 -5.62 12.93 -9.83
N PRO A 237 -5.38 14.16 -10.32
CA PRO A 237 -4.03 14.68 -10.50
C PRO A 237 -3.30 14.95 -9.18
N ARG A 238 -3.98 14.85 -8.05
CA ARG A 238 -3.37 14.96 -6.72
C ARG A 238 -2.61 13.71 -6.32
N ILE A 239 -2.93 12.54 -6.90
CA ILE A 239 -2.19 11.29 -6.68
C ILE A 239 -0.82 11.40 -7.33
N ARG A 240 0.24 11.24 -6.52
CA ARG A 240 1.64 11.41 -6.94
C ARG A 240 2.47 10.13 -6.90
N ALA A 241 2.02 9.10 -6.21
CA ALA A 241 2.65 7.78 -6.18
C ALA A 241 1.61 6.74 -5.80
N ILE A 242 1.74 5.50 -6.29
CA ILE A 242 0.82 4.41 -5.96
C ILE A 242 1.57 3.12 -5.60
N VAL A 243 0.97 2.36 -4.68
CA VAL A 243 1.38 1.00 -4.33
C VAL A 243 0.24 0.05 -4.65
N LEU A 244 0.56 -1.03 -5.35
CA LEU A 244 -0.39 -2.02 -5.82
C LEU A 244 -0.07 -3.38 -5.18
N MET A 245 -1.06 -4.01 -4.57
CA MET A 245 -0.97 -5.33 -3.96
C MET A 245 -1.95 -6.27 -4.65
N ALA A 246 -1.46 -7.29 -5.35
CA ALA A 246 -2.28 -8.24 -6.13
C ALA A 246 -3.42 -7.55 -6.93
N PRO A 247 -3.13 -6.52 -7.74
CA PRO A 247 -4.16 -5.67 -8.35
C PRO A 247 -4.97 -6.41 -9.43
N ASN A 248 -6.25 -6.04 -9.57
CA ASN A 248 -7.05 -6.40 -10.72
C ASN A 248 -6.67 -5.50 -11.91
N VAL A 249 -6.03 -6.07 -12.93
CA VAL A 249 -5.49 -5.35 -14.10
C VAL A 249 -6.29 -5.63 -15.38
N ALA A 250 -7.12 -6.65 -15.39
CA ALA A 250 -7.87 -7.05 -16.58
C ALA A 250 -8.70 -5.92 -17.24
N PRO A 251 -9.22 -4.90 -16.52
CA PRO A 251 -9.92 -3.78 -17.14
C PRO A 251 -9.05 -2.80 -17.93
N PHE A 252 -7.75 -2.99 -18.00
CA PHE A 252 -6.85 -2.06 -18.67
C PHE A 252 -6.21 -2.70 -19.90
N THR A 253 -6.04 -1.92 -20.96
CA THR A 253 -5.13 -2.24 -22.07
C THR A 253 -3.70 -1.81 -21.72
N ASP A 254 -2.69 -2.33 -22.42
CA ASP A 254 -1.29 -1.94 -22.19
C ASP A 254 -1.07 -0.45 -22.52
N ASP A 255 -1.73 0.07 -23.57
CA ASP A 255 -1.71 1.49 -23.89
C ASP A 255 -2.29 2.37 -22.77
N ALA A 256 -3.31 1.88 -22.05
CA ALA A 256 -3.86 2.58 -20.91
C ALA A 256 -2.90 2.57 -19.72
N LEU A 257 -2.23 1.44 -19.47
CA LEU A 257 -1.22 1.31 -18.42
C LEU A 257 0.01 2.17 -18.69
N ALA A 258 0.46 2.27 -19.93
CA ALA A 258 1.58 3.12 -20.34
C ALA A 258 1.33 4.63 -20.09
N ARG A 259 0.08 5.06 -19.85
CA ARG A 259 -0.26 6.45 -19.50
C ARG A 259 -0.07 6.78 -18.02
N VAL A 260 0.19 5.80 -17.19
CA VAL A 260 0.48 6.03 -15.76
C VAL A 260 1.84 6.71 -15.64
N ALA A 261 1.84 7.98 -15.23
CA ALA A 261 3.04 8.81 -15.17
C ALA A 261 3.57 9.03 -13.74
N VAL A 262 2.95 8.42 -12.75
CA VAL A 262 3.40 8.50 -11.36
C VAL A 262 4.24 7.29 -10.99
N PRO A 263 5.17 7.40 -10.02
CA PRO A 263 5.89 6.25 -9.49
C PRO A 263 4.95 5.14 -9.02
N VAL A 264 5.27 3.89 -9.37
CA VAL A 264 4.48 2.71 -9.02
C VAL A 264 5.36 1.67 -8.34
N ARG A 265 4.86 1.10 -7.24
CA ARG A 265 5.38 -0.13 -6.65
C ARG A 265 4.32 -1.22 -6.71
N VAL A 266 4.69 -2.41 -7.19
CA VAL A 266 3.79 -3.54 -7.38
C VAL A 266 4.27 -4.73 -6.57
N TYR A 267 3.36 -5.29 -5.78
CA TYR A 267 3.54 -6.57 -5.11
C TYR A 267 2.64 -7.62 -5.76
N GLY A 268 3.25 -8.66 -6.31
CA GLY A 268 2.58 -9.87 -6.76
C GLY A 268 2.63 -10.95 -5.68
N ALA A 269 1.72 -11.92 -5.73
CA ALA A 269 1.74 -13.10 -4.89
C ALA A 269 1.93 -14.36 -5.76
N GLU A 270 2.93 -15.19 -5.42
CA GLU A 270 3.29 -16.37 -6.21
C GLU A 270 2.15 -17.39 -6.31
N ARG A 271 1.35 -17.51 -5.24
CA ARG A 271 0.23 -18.45 -5.15
C ARG A 271 -1.13 -17.75 -5.26
N ASP A 272 -1.16 -16.60 -5.91
CA ASP A 272 -2.43 -15.92 -6.20
C ASP A 272 -3.17 -16.67 -7.30
N ASP A 273 -4.35 -17.13 -6.99
CA ASP A 273 -5.24 -17.82 -7.92
C ASP A 273 -6.50 -17.00 -8.31
N LEU A 274 -6.62 -15.76 -7.73
CA LEU A 274 -7.67 -14.80 -8.07
C LEU A 274 -7.20 -13.76 -9.09
N THR A 275 -6.00 -13.21 -8.90
CA THR A 275 -5.33 -12.31 -9.84
C THR A 275 -3.95 -12.88 -10.14
N VAL A 276 -3.96 -13.98 -10.91
CA VAL A 276 -2.76 -14.77 -11.22
C VAL A 276 -1.63 -13.88 -11.69
N ALA A 277 -0.44 -14.00 -11.06
CA ALA A 277 0.66 -13.05 -11.23
C ALA A 277 1.02 -12.81 -12.69
N ARG A 278 1.13 -13.85 -13.52
CA ARG A 278 1.50 -13.75 -14.94
C ARG A 278 0.53 -12.90 -15.78
N TYR A 279 -0.77 -12.86 -15.42
CA TYR A 279 -1.77 -12.10 -16.15
C TYR A 279 -2.03 -10.72 -15.60
N HIS A 280 -1.64 -10.50 -14.34
CA HIS A 280 -1.91 -9.25 -13.63
C HIS A 280 -0.61 -8.52 -13.25
N THR A 281 0.13 -8.98 -12.26
CA THR A 281 1.26 -8.21 -11.73
C THR A 281 2.53 -8.27 -12.58
N GLU A 282 2.83 -9.40 -13.22
CA GLU A 282 3.95 -9.52 -14.17
C GLU A 282 3.69 -8.72 -15.45
N ARG A 283 2.42 -8.70 -15.91
CA ARG A 283 2.01 -7.83 -17.01
C ARG A 283 2.24 -6.35 -16.69
N LEU A 284 1.97 -5.91 -15.45
CA LEU A 284 2.27 -4.54 -15.02
C LEU A 284 3.76 -4.22 -15.10
N ALA A 285 4.62 -5.15 -14.73
CA ALA A 285 6.07 -4.95 -14.79
C ALA A 285 6.58 -4.67 -16.22
N THR A 286 5.83 -5.05 -17.24
CA THR A 286 6.18 -4.81 -18.65
C THR A 286 5.39 -3.66 -19.28
N ALA A 287 4.17 -3.39 -18.84
CA ALA A 287 3.28 -2.39 -19.43
C ALA A 287 3.37 -1.00 -18.78
N LEU A 288 3.86 -0.92 -17.53
CA LEU A 288 4.12 0.33 -16.84
C LEU A 288 5.54 0.87 -17.18
N PRO A 289 5.81 2.16 -16.88
CA PRO A 289 7.14 2.75 -17.08
C PRO A 289 8.27 1.93 -16.44
N PRO A 290 9.49 1.94 -17.02
CA PRO A 290 10.61 1.09 -16.59
C PRO A 290 11.07 1.28 -15.14
N GLU A 291 10.80 2.44 -14.55
CA GLU A 291 11.08 2.77 -13.13
C GLU A 291 10.10 2.15 -12.14
N THR A 292 9.14 1.35 -12.61
CA THR A 292 8.20 0.62 -11.76
C THR A 292 8.94 -0.41 -10.91
N GLU A 293 8.75 -0.33 -9.60
CA GLU A 293 9.32 -1.29 -8.66
C GLU A 293 8.39 -2.52 -8.58
N TYR A 294 8.84 -3.70 -9.02
CA TYR A 294 8.05 -4.95 -8.98
C TYR A 294 8.69 -5.98 -8.06
N LEU A 295 7.88 -6.60 -7.20
CA LEU A 295 8.30 -7.70 -6.33
C LEU A 295 7.22 -8.81 -6.31
N LEU A 296 7.63 -10.04 -6.67
CA LEU A 296 6.82 -11.23 -6.49
C LEU A 296 7.13 -11.88 -5.13
N ILE A 297 6.14 -11.91 -4.23
CA ILE A 297 6.31 -12.47 -2.88
C ILE A 297 6.08 -13.98 -2.94
N LYS A 298 7.14 -14.73 -2.67
CA LYS A 298 7.10 -16.20 -2.66
C LYS A 298 6.20 -16.73 -1.55
N GLY A 299 5.41 -17.74 -1.87
CA GLY A 299 4.50 -18.40 -0.95
C GLY A 299 3.23 -17.59 -0.62
N ALA A 300 3.16 -16.30 -0.93
CA ALA A 300 1.98 -15.47 -0.68
C ALA A 300 0.81 -15.85 -1.61
N GLY A 301 -0.42 -15.71 -1.11
CA GLY A 301 -1.66 -15.81 -1.86
C GLY A 301 -2.37 -14.46 -1.95
N HIS A 302 -3.50 -14.41 -2.66
CA HIS A 302 -4.26 -13.19 -2.89
C HIS A 302 -4.59 -12.41 -1.61
N PHE A 303 -4.99 -13.10 -0.57
CA PHE A 303 -5.40 -12.49 0.70
C PHE A 303 -4.26 -12.29 1.68
N SER A 304 -3.03 -12.67 1.35
CA SER A 304 -1.88 -12.46 2.24
C SER A 304 -1.57 -10.98 2.46
N PHE A 305 -2.08 -10.08 1.65
CA PHE A 305 -1.90 -8.63 1.78
C PHE A 305 -2.87 -7.93 2.74
N ILE A 306 -3.88 -8.63 3.25
CA ILE A 306 -4.79 -8.06 4.26
C ILE A 306 -4.30 -8.38 5.66
N ALA A 307 -4.54 -7.48 6.61
CA ALA A 307 -4.14 -7.65 8.00
C ALA A 307 -4.72 -8.92 8.61
N SER A 308 -3.94 -9.59 9.45
CA SER A 308 -4.31 -10.84 10.10
C SER A 308 -5.63 -10.74 10.88
N PHE A 309 -6.38 -11.82 10.85
CA PHE A 309 -7.58 -11.96 11.66
C PHE A 309 -7.26 -12.69 12.97
N PRO A 310 -7.89 -12.30 14.08
CA PRO A 310 -7.85 -13.09 15.31
C PRO A 310 -8.19 -14.55 15.04
N TRP A 311 -7.49 -15.48 15.72
CA TRP A 311 -7.60 -16.91 15.45
C TRP A 311 -9.03 -17.44 15.48
N ALA A 312 -9.85 -16.94 16.43
CA ALA A 312 -11.26 -17.31 16.55
C ALA A 312 -12.11 -16.95 15.32
N LEU A 313 -11.70 -15.91 14.56
CA LEU A 313 -12.40 -15.45 13.37
C LEU A 313 -11.97 -16.18 12.08
N ARG A 314 -10.82 -16.86 12.10
CA ARG A 314 -10.29 -17.56 10.90
C ARG A 314 -11.23 -18.62 10.36
N ILE A 315 -12.02 -19.26 11.24
CA ILE A 315 -13.03 -20.27 10.84
C ILE A 315 -14.20 -19.61 10.12
N VAL A 316 -14.62 -18.43 10.57
CA VAL A 316 -15.83 -17.71 10.10
C VAL A 316 -15.54 -16.91 8.83
N VAL A 317 -14.39 -16.27 8.76
CA VAL A 317 -13.96 -15.41 7.64
C VAL A 317 -13.62 -16.25 6.41
N GLY A 318 -13.21 -17.51 6.61
CA GLY A 318 -12.89 -18.41 5.52
C GLY A 318 -11.53 -18.11 4.87
N GLU A 319 -11.47 -18.09 3.55
CA GLU A 319 -10.24 -18.01 2.78
C GLU A 319 -9.44 -16.74 3.04
N ALA A 320 -10.10 -15.60 3.18
CA ALA A 320 -9.44 -14.31 3.44
C ALA A 320 -8.61 -14.29 4.75
N ALA A 321 -8.93 -15.16 5.69
CA ALA A 321 -8.23 -15.30 6.96
C ALA A 321 -7.20 -16.45 6.98
N ARG A 322 -6.99 -17.14 5.84
CA ARG A 322 -6.07 -18.29 5.74
C ARG A 322 -4.91 -17.94 4.84
N ASP A 323 -3.72 -18.31 5.28
CA ASP A 323 -2.53 -18.22 4.46
C ASP A 323 -2.25 -19.54 3.73
N PRO A 324 -1.63 -19.49 2.55
CA PRO A 324 -1.11 -20.69 1.90
C PRO A 324 -0.18 -21.45 2.83
N LYS A 325 -0.14 -22.79 2.69
CA LYS A 325 0.71 -23.64 3.54
C LYS A 325 2.18 -23.20 3.48
N GLY A 326 2.78 -22.96 4.64
CA GLY A 326 4.18 -22.52 4.77
C GLY A 326 4.39 -21.02 4.58
N SER A 327 3.33 -20.24 4.52
CA SER A 327 3.37 -18.78 4.49
C SER A 327 3.00 -18.21 5.85
N ASP A 328 3.66 -17.12 6.23
CA ASP A 328 3.39 -16.33 7.44
C ASP A 328 3.12 -14.88 7.03
N ARG A 329 1.86 -14.50 7.11
CA ARG A 329 1.38 -13.15 6.74
C ARG A 329 1.96 -12.08 7.63
N ASP A 330 2.04 -12.33 8.93
CA ASP A 330 2.52 -11.33 9.89
C ASP A 330 4.02 -11.09 9.69
N ALA A 331 4.80 -12.12 9.45
CA ALA A 331 6.21 -12.00 9.09
C ALA A 331 6.41 -11.27 7.74
N MET A 332 5.56 -11.54 6.76
CA MET A 332 5.57 -10.83 5.47
C MET A 332 5.28 -9.34 5.66
N HIS A 333 4.24 -8.99 6.42
CA HIS A 333 3.87 -7.60 6.68
C HIS A 333 4.92 -6.85 7.48
N ALA A 334 5.62 -7.52 8.41
CA ALA A 334 6.73 -6.93 9.17
C ALA A 334 7.87 -6.42 8.26
N VAL A 335 8.04 -7.01 7.08
CA VAL A 335 9.01 -6.57 6.07
C VAL A 335 8.38 -5.61 5.05
N MET A 336 7.23 -5.98 4.50
CA MET A 336 6.59 -5.26 3.41
C MET A 336 6.10 -3.86 3.83
N ASN A 337 5.52 -3.71 5.02
CA ASN A 337 4.94 -2.44 5.45
C ASN A 337 6.00 -1.33 5.59
N PRO A 338 7.17 -1.56 6.22
CA PRO A 338 8.28 -0.60 6.20
C PRO A 338 8.82 -0.29 4.79
N GLU A 339 8.87 -1.27 3.89
CA GLU A 339 9.28 -1.03 2.51
C GLU A 339 8.31 -0.11 1.77
N ILE A 340 6.98 -0.23 2.02
CA ILE A 340 5.96 0.67 1.48
C ILE A 340 6.17 2.09 2.01
N VAL A 341 6.47 2.26 3.30
CA VAL A 341 6.84 3.57 3.87
C VAL A 341 8.04 4.13 3.13
N GLY A 342 9.14 3.36 3.04
CA GLY A 342 10.36 3.80 2.34
C GLY A 342 10.12 4.16 0.87
N PHE A 343 9.21 3.47 0.18
CA PHE A 343 8.81 3.86 -1.18
C PHE A 343 8.14 5.23 -1.19
N PHE A 344 7.16 5.49 -0.33
CA PHE A 344 6.50 6.79 -0.28
C PHE A 344 7.43 7.91 0.17
N ASP A 345 8.34 7.66 1.11
CA ASP A 345 9.32 8.68 1.54
C ASP A 345 10.24 9.10 0.40
N ARG A 346 10.66 8.16 -0.45
CA ARG A 346 11.48 8.45 -1.63
C ARG A 346 10.69 9.15 -2.75
N LYS A 347 9.42 8.79 -2.95
CA LYS A 347 8.61 9.25 -4.08
C LYS A 347 7.72 10.45 -3.76
N LEU A 348 7.47 10.69 -2.47
CA LEU A 348 6.72 11.82 -1.93
C LEU A 348 7.59 12.54 -0.89
N PRO A 349 8.76 13.08 -1.26
CA PRO A 349 9.63 13.74 -0.28
C PRO A 349 8.90 14.93 0.36
N PRO A 350 9.18 15.25 1.65
CA PRO A 350 8.73 16.50 2.24
C PRO A 350 9.16 17.66 1.36
N GLY A 351 8.27 18.60 1.09
CA GLY A 351 8.64 19.85 0.44
C GLY A 351 9.78 20.52 1.19
N GLU A 352 10.68 21.19 0.48
CA GLU A 352 11.74 21.98 1.13
C GLU A 352 11.07 22.89 2.17
N LYS A 353 11.59 22.85 3.42
CA LYS A 353 11.18 23.83 4.43
C LYS A 353 11.42 25.19 3.81
N ALA A 354 10.38 26.01 3.71
CA ALA A 354 10.57 27.41 3.32
C ALA A 354 11.74 27.96 4.15
N PRO A 355 12.74 28.61 3.51
CA PRO A 355 13.92 29.10 4.22
C PRO A 355 13.45 29.88 5.43
N ASP A 356 13.93 29.51 6.60
CA ASP A 356 13.62 30.22 7.84
C ASP A 356 14.07 31.66 7.68
N LYS A 357 13.11 32.57 7.48
CA LYS A 357 13.38 34.00 7.33
C LYS A 357 14.08 34.61 8.55
N ARG A 358 14.30 33.84 9.62
CA ARG A 358 15.04 34.19 10.82
C ARG A 358 16.44 33.60 10.87
N ALA A 359 16.80 32.68 9.95
CA ALA A 359 18.13 32.17 9.83
C ALA A 359 19.05 33.30 9.34
N LYS A 360 19.97 33.78 10.20
CA LYS A 360 21.03 34.67 9.77
C LYS A 360 21.80 34.00 8.62
N PRO A 361 22.16 34.74 7.55
CA PRO A 361 22.91 34.16 6.45
C PRO A 361 24.19 33.55 7.00
N THR A 362 24.37 32.25 6.78
CA THR A 362 25.66 31.57 7.03
C THR A 362 26.69 32.23 6.12
N PRO A 363 27.84 32.69 6.62
CA PRO A 363 28.84 33.32 5.78
C PRO A 363 29.22 32.33 4.64
N SER A 364 29.21 32.83 3.41
CA SER A 364 29.63 32.05 2.25
C SER A 364 31.06 31.54 2.51
N ARG A 365 31.23 30.21 2.45
CA ARG A 365 32.57 29.60 2.43
C ARG A 365 33.31 30.16 1.25
N ASP A 366 34.43 30.84 1.52
CA ASP A 366 35.31 31.43 0.53
C ASP A 366 35.80 30.32 -0.42
N SER A 367 35.70 30.58 -1.72
CA SER A 367 36.06 29.64 -2.80
C SER A 367 37.53 29.21 -2.79
N ARG A 368 38.35 29.71 -1.85
CA ARG A 368 39.76 29.35 -1.65
C ARG A 368 39.99 28.04 -0.91
N ASP A 369 38.95 27.41 -0.31
CA ASP A 369 39.09 26.14 0.40
C ASP A 369 38.94 24.88 -0.50
N LEU A 370 38.73 25.04 -1.79
CA LEU A 370 38.59 23.91 -2.72
C LEU A 370 39.90 23.49 -3.42
N ASP A 371 40.98 24.29 -3.34
CA ASP A 371 42.24 24.01 -4.05
C ASP A 371 43.12 22.93 -3.42
N TRP A 372 42.81 22.48 -2.18
CA TRP A 372 43.66 21.46 -1.54
C TRP A 372 43.19 20.01 -1.79
N VAL A 373 41.98 19.82 -2.33
CA VAL A 373 41.43 18.48 -2.63
C VAL A 373 41.93 17.92 -3.97
N GLN A 374 42.41 18.76 -4.88
CA GLN A 374 42.79 18.32 -6.24
C GLN A 374 44.26 17.84 -6.38
N ASN A 375 45.10 17.92 -5.34
CA ASN A 375 46.53 17.64 -5.43
C ASN A 375 47.03 16.41 -4.67
N ARG A 376 46.22 15.40 -4.39
CA ARG A 376 46.67 14.12 -3.83
C ARG A 376 46.36 12.97 -4.80
N GLY A 377 47.47 12.31 -5.24
CA GLY A 377 47.42 11.14 -6.13
C GLY A 377 46.73 9.93 -5.52
N PRO A 378 46.60 8.82 -6.28
CA PRO A 378 45.69 7.70 -6.00
C PRO A 378 45.98 6.85 -4.76
N ASP A 379 47.01 7.16 -3.95
CA ASP A 379 47.43 6.30 -2.83
C ASP A 379 46.97 6.78 -1.42
N ALA A 380 46.09 7.79 -1.34
CA ALA A 380 45.66 8.39 -0.06
C ALA A 380 44.64 7.56 0.76
N TRP A 381 44.21 6.39 0.28
CA TRP A 381 43.16 5.58 0.91
C TRP A 381 43.64 4.56 1.92
N LEU A 382 44.94 4.46 2.21
CA LEU A 382 45.54 3.41 3.05
C LEU A 382 45.88 3.82 4.50
N GLN A 383 45.51 5.01 4.95
CA GLN A 383 45.83 5.45 6.34
C GLN A 383 44.54 5.89 7.08
N TRP A 384 43.70 4.91 7.49
CA TRP A 384 42.69 5.12 8.52
C TRP A 384 43.18 4.54 9.84
N PRO A 385 43.13 5.28 10.95
CA PRO A 385 43.56 4.77 12.26
C PRO A 385 42.57 3.68 12.73
N ARG A 386 43.10 2.56 13.21
CA ARG A 386 42.33 1.49 13.83
C ARG A 386 41.64 2.03 15.09
N ALA A 387 40.30 1.86 15.14
CA ALA A 387 39.48 2.21 16.30
C ALA A 387 39.98 1.49 17.57
N SER A 388 40.23 2.27 18.61
CA SER A 388 40.56 1.82 19.97
C SER A 388 39.38 1.07 20.58
N ARG A 389 39.72 -0.06 21.24
CA ARG A 389 38.82 -0.94 22.01
C ARG A 389 38.11 -0.14 23.12
N PHE A 390 36.79 -0.16 23.13
CA PHE A 390 36.01 0.14 24.33
C PHE A 390 35.76 -1.17 25.08
N ASN A 391 36.37 -1.30 26.25
CA ASN A 391 36.04 -2.31 27.26
C ASN A 391 34.90 -1.74 28.14
N GLY A 392 33.71 -2.36 28.07
CA GLY A 392 32.65 -2.15 29.06
C GLY A 392 32.03 -3.52 29.42
N PRO A 393 31.80 -3.81 30.71
CA PRO A 393 31.35 -5.14 31.15
C PRO A 393 29.83 -5.27 31.04
N GLY A 394 29.34 -6.24 30.28
CA GLY A 394 27.88 -6.50 30.19
C GLY A 394 27.48 -7.62 29.23
N LEU A 395 28.21 -8.76 29.21
CA LEU A 395 27.78 -9.94 28.45
C LEU A 395 28.12 -11.23 29.25
N ALA A 396 27.29 -11.46 30.27
CA ALA A 396 27.22 -12.76 30.93
C ALA A 396 25.80 -12.92 31.46
N LEU A 397 24.90 -13.46 30.64
CA LEU A 397 23.61 -14.08 31.02
C LEU A 397 22.80 -14.37 29.76
N LEU A 398 23.09 -15.48 29.06
CA LEU A 398 22.16 -16.21 28.16
C LEU A 398 22.90 -17.36 27.49
N ALA A 399 23.44 -18.27 28.34
CA ALA A 399 23.91 -19.58 27.91
C ALA A 399 23.53 -20.60 28.99
N HIS A 400 22.21 -20.85 29.16
CA HIS A 400 21.69 -21.99 29.94
C HIS A 400 20.18 -22.14 29.70
N ALA A 401 19.78 -22.54 28.51
CA ALA A 401 18.41 -23.07 28.25
C ALA A 401 18.31 -23.86 26.92
N ALA A 402 19.29 -24.75 26.65
CA ALA A 402 19.20 -25.63 25.48
C ALA A 402 19.70 -27.06 25.78
N GLU A 403 19.46 -27.53 27.00
CA GLU A 403 19.69 -28.94 27.36
C GLU A 403 18.63 -29.41 28.37
N ARG A 404 17.40 -29.64 27.89
CA ARG A 404 16.40 -30.57 28.48
C ARG A 404 15.21 -30.65 27.53
N ASN A 405 15.28 -31.55 26.61
CA ASN A 405 14.21 -32.44 26.15
C ASN A 405 14.76 -33.29 24.98
N ARG A 406 15.36 -34.37 25.35
CA ARG A 406 15.35 -35.60 24.57
C ARG A 406 14.23 -36.49 25.10
#